data_19c0bc280952cbc05e032dce0d632a25
#
_entry.id   19c0bc280952cbc05e032dce0d632a25
#
_cell.length_a   1.000
_cell.length_b   1.000
_cell.length_c   1.000
_cell.angle_alpha   90.00
_cell.angle_beta   90.00
_cell.angle_gamma   90.00
#
_symmetry.space_group_name_H-M   'P 1'
#
loop_
_entity.id
_entity.type
_entity.pdbx_description
1 polymer ?
#
loop_
_entity_poly.entity_id
_entity_poly.type
_entity_poly.pdbx_seq_one_letter_code
_entity_poly.pdbx_strand_id
1 'polypeptide(L)' 'DGTIYKGFHLNGIYHGEGLIKWTNGGSYNGSWNKGKKDGKGKYHYPDGTEYNGEWKDDVYHG' A
#
# COMPACT_ATOMS: atom_id res chain seq x y z
N ASP A 1 16.52 4.91 -0.76
CA ASP A 1 16.22 3.86 0.20
C ASP A 1 15.74 2.55 -0.43
N GLY A 2 15.56 2.49 -1.72
CA GLY A 2 15.18 1.26 -2.39
C GLY A 2 13.70 0.92 -2.39
N THR A 3 12.86 1.80 -1.88
CA THR A 3 11.42 1.60 -1.96
C THR A 3 10.97 1.67 -3.42
N ILE A 4 10.13 0.73 -3.84
CA ILE A 4 9.65 0.65 -5.21
C ILE A 4 8.13 0.75 -5.20
N TYR A 5 7.58 1.62 -6.04
CA TYR A 5 6.15 1.74 -6.22
C TYR A 5 5.81 1.51 -7.69
N LYS A 6 4.77 0.69 -7.94
CA LYS A 6 4.25 0.47 -9.28
C LYS A 6 2.74 0.64 -9.23
N GLY A 7 2.21 1.55 -10.02
CA GLY A 7 0.78 1.79 -10.05
C GLY A 7 0.44 3.17 -10.54
N PHE A 8 -0.76 3.60 -10.23
CA PHE A 8 -1.25 4.87 -10.72
C PHE A 8 -0.82 6.03 -9.81
N HIS A 9 -0.66 7.19 -10.43
CA HIS A 9 -0.32 8.42 -9.72
C HIS A 9 -1.30 9.50 -10.11
N LEU A 10 -1.53 10.43 -9.21
CA LEU A 10 -2.29 11.65 -9.49
C LEU A 10 -1.49 12.81 -8.94
N ASN A 11 -1.10 13.73 -9.81
CA ASN A 11 -0.30 14.91 -9.43
C ASN A 11 0.96 14.52 -8.67
N GLY A 12 1.61 13.41 -9.10
CA GLY A 12 2.87 12.98 -8.51
C GLY A 12 2.75 12.20 -7.21
N ILE A 13 1.53 11.89 -6.78
CA ILE A 13 1.33 11.07 -5.58
C ILE A 13 0.57 9.80 -5.92
N TYR A 14 0.67 8.79 -5.08
CA TYR A 14 0.02 7.52 -5.29
C TYR A 14 -1.49 7.69 -5.24
N HIS A 15 -2.18 7.10 -6.19
CA HIS A 15 -3.63 7.23 -6.27
C HIS A 15 -4.18 6.09 -7.10
N GLY A 16 -5.30 5.52 -6.68
CA GLY A 16 -5.88 4.38 -7.37
C GLY A 16 -5.19 3.10 -6.93
N GLU A 17 -5.05 2.13 -7.82
CA GLU A 17 -4.46 0.84 -7.48
C GLU A 17 -2.97 0.88 -7.65
N GLY A 18 -2.24 0.30 -6.70
CA GLY A 18 -0.80 0.26 -6.81
C GLY A 18 -0.15 -0.71 -5.84
N LEU A 19 1.09 -1.07 -6.15
CA LEU A 19 1.90 -1.97 -5.33
C LEU A 19 3.13 -1.22 -4.88
N ILE A 20 3.40 -1.23 -3.57
CA ILE A 20 4.63 -0.68 -3.04
C ILE A 20 5.40 -1.79 -2.35
N LYS A 21 6.73 -1.79 -2.52
CA LYS A 21 7.62 -2.74 -1.86
C LYS A 21 8.69 -1.97 -1.11
N TRP A 22 8.87 -2.32 0.15
CA TRP A 22 9.90 -1.70 0.99
C TRP A 22 11.12 -2.58 1.07
N THR A 23 12.25 -1.99 1.45
CA THR A 23 13.52 -2.70 1.51
C THR A 23 13.57 -3.75 2.60
N ASN A 24 12.71 -3.66 3.61
CA ASN A 24 12.68 -4.62 4.70
C ASN A 24 11.92 -5.90 4.39
N GLY A 25 11.43 -6.05 3.14
CA GLY A 25 10.67 -7.23 2.73
C GLY A 25 9.17 -7.07 2.82
N GLY A 26 8.69 -5.96 3.36
CA GLY A 26 7.26 -5.69 3.41
C GLY A 26 6.75 -5.15 2.10
N SER A 27 5.43 -5.26 1.88
CA SER A 27 4.81 -4.71 0.68
C SER A 27 3.33 -4.47 0.94
N TYR A 28 2.75 -3.61 0.10
CA TYR A 28 1.32 -3.36 0.13
C TYR A 28 0.80 -3.33 -1.31
N ASN A 29 -0.28 -4.04 -1.55
CA ASN A 29 -0.90 -4.09 -2.87
C ASN A 29 -2.38 -3.80 -2.71
N GLY A 30 -2.82 -2.66 -3.20
CA GLY A 30 -4.21 -2.29 -3.06
C GLY A 30 -4.48 -0.86 -3.47
N SER A 31 -5.54 -0.30 -2.91
CA SER A 31 -6.00 1.02 -3.29
C SER A 31 -5.30 2.12 -2.51
N TRP A 32 -5.12 3.25 -3.16
CA TRP A 32 -4.47 4.43 -2.60
C TRP A 32 -5.33 5.65 -2.85
N ASN A 33 -5.27 6.60 -1.96
CA ASN A 33 -5.97 7.86 -2.11
C ASN A 33 -5.07 8.97 -1.59
N LYS A 34 -4.61 9.83 -2.50
CA LYS A 34 -3.75 10.98 -2.18
C LYS A 34 -2.52 10.58 -1.37
N GLY A 35 -1.90 9.46 -1.77
CA GLY A 35 -0.66 8.98 -1.15
C GLY A 35 -0.87 8.12 0.07
N LYS A 36 -2.11 7.85 0.47
CA LYS A 36 -2.43 7.04 1.64
C LYS A 36 -3.15 5.77 1.25
N LYS A 37 -2.93 4.71 2.02
CA LYS A 37 -3.69 3.47 1.82
C LYS A 37 -5.14 3.75 2.16
N ASP A 38 -6.02 3.41 1.23
CA ASP A 38 -7.44 3.70 1.40
C ASP A 38 -8.24 2.72 0.54
N GLY A 39 -9.21 2.05 1.15
CA GLY A 39 -9.98 1.04 0.47
C GLY A 39 -9.41 -0.34 0.72
N LYS A 40 -9.67 -1.28 -0.17
CA LYS A 40 -9.23 -2.65 0.02
C LYS A 40 -7.79 -2.83 -0.39
N GLY A 41 -7.03 -3.58 0.41
CA GLY A 41 -5.65 -3.84 0.09
C GLY A 41 -5.07 -4.95 0.94
N LYS A 42 -3.94 -5.50 0.46
CA LYS A 42 -3.25 -6.59 1.11
C LYS A 42 -1.88 -6.09 1.55
N TYR A 43 -1.63 -6.15 2.84
CA TYR A 43 -0.35 -5.78 3.40
C TYR A 43 0.43 -7.04 3.74
N HIS A 44 1.65 -7.11 3.26
CA HIS A 44 2.54 -8.23 3.52
C HIS A 44 3.66 -7.75 4.42
N TYR A 45 3.76 -8.32 5.60
CA TYR A 45 4.77 -7.91 6.59
C TYR A 45 6.09 -8.64 6.36
N PRO A 46 7.21 -8.06 6.81
CA PRO A 46 8.52 -8.69 6.60
C PRO A 46 8.66 -10.07 7.22
N ASP A 47 7.87 -10.37 8.24
CA ASP A 47 7.95 -11.68 8.92
C ASP A 47 7.12 -12.76 8.21
N GLY A 48 6.47 -12.42 7.10
CA GLY A 48 5.67 -13.38 6.33
C GLY A 48 4.18 -13.34 6.62
N THR A 49 3.73 -12.58 7.62
CA THR A 49 2.30 -12.47 7.89
C THR A 49 1.66 -11.50 6.92
N GLU A 50 0.35 -11.62 6.76
CA GLU A 50 -0.41 -10.77 5.84
C GLU A 50 -1.67 -10.27 6.50
N TYR A 51 -2.05 -9.04 6.15
CA TYR A 51 -3.34 -8.49 6.49
C TYR A 51 -4.07 -8.19 5.19
N ASN A 52 -5.29 -8.70 5.06
CA ASN A 52 -6.09 -8.51 3.86
C ASN A 52 -7.43 -7.94 4.29
N GLY A 53 -7.65 -6.69 4.01
CA GLY A 53 -8.87 -6.03 4.45
C GLY A 53 -8.93 -4.59 4.03
N GLU A 54 -9.60 -3.77 4.82
CA GLU A 54 -9.82 -2.38 4.46
C GLU A 54 -8.92 -1.44 5.21
N TRP A 55 -8.59 -0.35 4.56
CA TRP A 55 -7.71 0.69 5.08
C TRP A 55 -8.40 2.03 4.93
N LYS A 56 -8.06 2.93 5.83
CA LYS A 56 -8.52 4.31 5.73
C LYS A 56 -7.44 5.20 6.28
N ASP A 57 -6.97 6.16 5.46
CA ASP A 57 -5.93 7.10 5.84
C ASP A 57 -4.71 6.38 6.44
N ASP A 58 -4.24 5.31 5.77
CA ASP A 58 -3.07 4.53 6.17
C ASP A 58 -3.26 3.65 7.39
N VAL A 59 -4.48 3.52 7.89
CA VAL A 59 -4.74 2.74 9.10
C VAL A 59 -5.71 1.60 8.77
N TYR A 60 -5.64 0.51 9.47
CA TYR A 60 -6.62 -0.55 9.32
C TYR A 60 -7.99 -0.03 9.65
N HIS A 61 -8.97 -0.50 8.92
CA HIS A 61 -10.33 -0.10 9.21
C HIS A 61 -11.25 -1.30 9.35
N GLY A 62 -10.74 -2.43 9.42
CA GLY A 62 -11.56 -3.57 9.57
C GLY A 62 -11.01 -4.77 8.93
#